data_f6367a568eb9a8c09e50b1fccf4928a9
#
_entry.id   f6367a568eb9a8c09e50b1fccf4928a9
#
_cell.length_a   1.000
_cell.length_b   1.000
_cell.length_c   1.000
_cell.angle_alpha   90.00
_cell.angle_beta   90.00
_cell.angle_gamma   90.00
#
_symmetry.space_group_name_H-M   'P 1'
#
loop_
_entity.id
_entity.type
_entity.pdbx_description
1 polymer ?
#
loop_
_entity_poly.entity_id
_entity_poly.type
_entity_poly.pdbx_seq_one_letter_code
_entity_poly.pdbx_strand_id
1 'polypeptide(L)'
;MNLSEYDWPCPTGITPFAHQKETAAFLAAKPKAFCFNEQGTGKTASVIWATDYLMKLKLLKRVLVICPLSIMSSAWQQDLFKFAVHRRVAVAYGSANKRKEIISGDAEYVIINFDGVQICKAEIIAGGFDLIVVDEASAYKNAQTERWKTLRDVMRHVKGLWMLTGTPAAQSPTDAYGLAKLINPQAVPTFFGQFKDMVMYPVTKFKWVPRPNAQVVVSRVLQPAIRFEKRQCIDLPDITYLYREAPMTSQQLKYYKKLKEDMLIEAAGEEVSAVNAAVKLNKLLQIACGSVYTDTKEVVDFDAGNRLQALKEVIDEASHKVLVFVPFTHTIKQISDHLTKCGISSEIINGSVPVNARTDIVKRFQEQQDPRVLIIQPQAASHGLTLTAADTVVWYAPVPSVETYLQANARIDRPGQKNTMTVVHIMGSAVEAKLYTLLRNNVYSHEELVKLYKQELSETT
;
A
#
# COMPACT_ATOMS: atom_id res chain seq x y z
N MET A 1 -1.81 -16.45 27.29
CA MET A 1 -0.56 -17.20 27.07
C MET A 1 0.60 -16.31 27.52
N ASN A 2 1.52 -16.88 28.27
CA ASN A 2 2.67 -16.10 28.78
C ASN A 2 3.89 -16.39 27.90
N LEU A 3 4.35 -15.40 27.12
CA LEU A 3 5.55 -15.50 26.29
C LEU A 3 6.83 -15.07 27.05
N SER A 4 6.80 -14.99 28.41
CA SER A 4 7.96 -14.58 29.20
C SER A 4 9.17 -15.51 29.05
N GLU A 5 8.94 -16.79 28.78
CA GLU A 5 9.99 -17.80 28.59
C GLU A 5 10.35 -18.04 27.11
N TYR A 6 9.75 -17.28 26.19
CA TYR A 6 10.06 -17.42 24.78
C TYR A 6 11.37 -16.70 24.45
N ASP A 7 12.24 -17.35 23.75
CA ASP A 7 13.62 -16.92 23.47
C ASP A 7 13.76 -15.84 22.39
N TRP A 8 12.68 -15.48 21.70
CA TRP A 8 12.61 -14.41 20.68
C TRP A 8 13.73 -14.53 19.63
N PRO A 9 13.78 -15.58 18.82
CA PRO A 9 14.86 -15.79 17.86
C PRO A 9 15.00 -14.55 16.93
N CYS A 10 16.22 -14.03 16.85
CA CYS A 10 16.56 -12.88 16.00
C CYS A 10 18.06 -12.85 15.69
N PRO A 11 18.47 -12.19 14.61
CA PRO A 11 19.88 -12.00 14.30
C PRO A 11 20.61 -11.24 15.40
N THR A 12 21.92 -11.48 15.51
CA THR A 12 22.80 -10.79 16.47
C THR A 12 22.68 -9.26 16.33
N GLY A 13 22.49 -8.57 17.45
CA GLY A 13 22.34 -7.11 17.50
C GLY A 13 20.94 -6.59 17.24
N ILE A 14 19.97 -7.48 17.02
CA ILE A 14 18.54 -7.12 16.92
C ILE A 14 17.82 -7.61 18.18
N THR A 15 17.01 -6.75 18.77
CA THR A 15 16.13 -7.09 19.89
C THR A 15 14.69 -6.73 19.55
N PRO A 16 13.71 -7.61 19.89
CA PRO A 16 12.31 -7.30 19.66
C PRO A 16 11.85 -6.10 20.48
N PHE A 17 11.14 -5.17 19.86
CA PHE A 17 10.53 -4.05 20.54
C PHE A 17 9.37 -4.51 21.45
N ALA A 18 9.07 -3.72 22.50
CA ALA A 18 7.99 -4.03 23.44
C ALA A 18 6.63 -4.26 22.72
N HIS A 19 6.26 -3.39 21.81
CA HIS A 19 5.02 -3.50 21.04
C HIS A 19 4.97 -4.75 20.12
N GLN A 20 6.13 -5.23 19.65
CA GLN A 20 6.20 -6.46 18.86
C GLN A 20 5.96 -7.69 19.73
N LYS A 21 6.52 -7.70 20.94
CA LYS A 21 6.27 -8.77 21.92
C LYS A 21 4.81 -8.80 22.35
N GLU A 22 4.21 -7.65 22.61
CA GLU A 22 2.80 -7.53 22.96
C GLU A 22 1.89 -7.96 21.80
N THR A 23 2.22 -7.59 20.56
CA THR A 23 1.52 -8.04 19.35
C THR A 23 1.58 -9.56 19.23
N ALA A 24 2.76 -10.16 19.41
CA ALA A 24 2.92 -11.61 19.33
C ALA A 24 2.12 -12.33 20.43
N ALA A 25 2.15 -11.83 21.66
CA ALA A 25 1.36 -12.36 22.78
C ALA A 25 -0.15 -12.28 22.52
N PHE A 26 -0.62 -11.15 22.02
CA PHE A 26 -2.02 -10.95 21.65
C PHE A 26 -2.48 -11.95 20.59
N LEU A 27 -1.72 -12.09 19.50
CA LEU A 27 -2.04 -13.00 18.39
C LEU A 27 -2.00 -14.46 18.86
N ALA A 28 -0.98 -14.87 19.60
CA ALA A 28 -0.87 -16.23 20.12
C ALA A 28 -2.05 -16.63 21.02
N ALA A 29 -2.69 -15.66 21.69
CA ALA A 29 -3.86 -15.89 22.54
C ALA A 29 -5.19 -15.98 21.77
N LYS A 30 -5.22 -15.70 20.46
CA LYS A 30 -6.45 -15.59 19.68
C LYS A 30 -6.40 -16.44 18.41
N PRO A 31 -7.37 -17.36 18.21
CA PRO A 31 -7.43 -18.14 16.99
C PRO A 31 -7.80 -17.27 15.77
N LYS A 32 -8.60 -16.20 15.97
CA LYS A 32 -8.95 -15.24 14.95
C LYS A 32 -8.73 -13.83 15.48
N ALA A 33 -7.98 -13.01 14.75
CA ALA A 33 -7.65 -11.65 15.18
C ALA A 33 -7.24 -10.75 14.00
N PHE A 34 -7.33 -9.45 14.25
CA PHE A 34 -6.74 -8.42 13.41
C PHE A 34 -5.45 -7.87 14.04
N CYS A 35 -4.48 -7.57 13.18
CA CYS A 35 -3.32 -6.76 13.55
C CYS A 35 -3.32 -5.50 12.68
N PHE A 36 -3.66 -4.38 13.27
CA PHE A 36 -3.77 -3.07 12.62
C PHE A 36 -2.57 -2.17 12.92
N ASN A 37 -1.48 -2.76 13.37
CA ASN A 37 -0.23 -2.03 13.58
C ASN A 37 0.18 -1.30 12.31
N GLU A 38 0.63 -0.07 12.44
CA GLU A 38 1.05 0.74 11.29
C GLU A 38 2.20 0.10 10.53
N GLN A 39 2.43 0.59 9.34
CA GLN A 39 3.53 0.10 8.51
C GLN A 39 4.89 0.46 9.13
N GLY A 40 5.87 -0.45 8.98
CA GLY A 40 7.19 -0.27 9.58
C GLY A 40 7.31 -0.68 11.05
N THR A 41 6.24 -1.08 11.74
CA THR A 41 6.28 -1.55 13.13
C THR A 41 6.78 -2.98 13.31
N GLY A 42 7.09 -3.70 12.21
CA GLY A 42 7.58 -5.08 12.27
C GLY A 42 6.49 -6.12 12.50
N LYS A 43 5.30 -5.93 11.93
CA LYS A 43 4.18 -6.90 12.00
C LYS A 43 4.60 -8.32 11.64
N THR A 44 5.36 -8.49 10.55
CA THR A 44 5.82 -9.79 10.06
C THR A 44 6.61 -10.53 11.13
N ALA A 45 7.58 -9.89 11.78
CA ALA A 45 8.36 -10.47 12.86
C ALA A 45 7.48 -10.88 14.05
N SER A 46 6.52 -10.02 14.45
CA SER A 46 5.59 -10.34 15.55
C SER A 46 4.75 -11.57 15.24
N VAL A 47 4.28 -11.72 14.00
CA VAL A 47 3.52 -12.91 13.55
C VAL A 47 4.40 -14.16 13.56
N ILE A 48 5.63 -14.05 13.03
CA ILE A 48 6.58 -15.16 13.00
C ILE A 48 6.86 -15.65 14.42
N TRP A 49 7.15 -14.77 15.37
CA TRP A 49 7.37 -15.17 16.76
C TRP A 49 6.13 -15.78 17.41
N ALA A 50 4.95 -15.21 17.17
CA ALA A 50 3.70 -15.77 17.68
C ALA A 50 3.45 -17.20 17.17
N THR A 51 3.65 -17.43 15.87
CA THR A 51 3.45 -18.75 15.25
C THR A 51 4.55 -19.72 15.65
N ASP A 52 5.82 -19.30 15.73
CA ASP A 52 6.92 -20.14 16.19
C ASP A 52 6.71 -20.60 17.65
N TYR A 53 6.28 -19.66 18.52
CA TYR A 53 5.92 -19.99 19.89
C TYR A 53 4.81 -21.04 19.97
N LEU A 54 3.74 -20.89 19.21
CA LEU A 54 2.64 -21.85 19.15
C LEU A 54 3.08 -23.21 18.60
N MET A 55 4.00 -23.22 17.63
CA MET A 55 4.61 -24.47 17.11
C MET A 55 5.51 -25.15 18.15
N LYS A 56 6.30 -24.39 18.93
CA LYS A 56 7.09 -24.95 20.07
C LYS A 56 6.18 -25.61 21.09
N LEU A 57 5.01 -25.04 21.35
CA LEU A 57 3.98 -25.63 22.22
C LEU A 57 3.17 -26.77 21.56
N LYS A 58 3.45 -27.12 20.30
CA LYS A 58 2.71 -28.11 19.49
C LYS A 58 1.21 -27.78 19.31
N LEU A 59 0.85 -26.51 19.42
CA LEU A 59 -0.51 -25.99 19.19
C LEU A 59 -0.77 -25.67 17.72
N LEU A 60 0.29 -25.42 16.95
CA LEU A 60 0.27 -25.29 15.50
C LEU A 60 1.30 -26.26 14.88
N LYS A 61 1.00 -26.74 13.68
CA LYS A 61 1.92 -27.55 12.85
C LYS A 61 2.22 -26.85 11.54
N ARG A 62 1.21 -26.26 10.88
CA ARG A 62 1.34 -25.66 9.56
C ARG A 62 0.64 -24.31 9.48
N VAL A 63 1.31 -23.34 8.89
CA VAL A 63 0.83 -21.98 8.66
C VAL A 63 0.84 -21.67 7.18
N LEU A 64 -0.29 -21.20 6.65
CA LEU A 64 -0.39 -20.61 5.31
C LEU A 64 -0.31 -19.09 5.40
N VAL A 65 0.66 -18.49 4.74
CA VAL A 65 0.81 -17.04 4.62
C VAL A 65 0.31 -16.61 3.25
N ILE A 66 -0.74 -15.81 3.22
CA ILE A 66 -1.31 -15.23 2.01
C ILE A 66 -0.90 -13.76 1.96
N CYS A 67 -0.17 -13.36 0.93
CA CYS A 67 0.36 -12.00 0.83
C CYS A 67 0.47 -11.55 -0.64
N PRO A 68 0.74 -10.28 -0.91
CA PRO A 68 1.06 -9.80 -2.25
C PRO A 68 2.26 -10.55 -2.85
N LEU A 69 2.21 -10.80 -4.16
CA LEU A 69 3.26 -11.53 -4.89
C LEU A 69 4.66 -10.95 -4.67
N SER A 70 4.76 -9.63 -4.62
CA SER A 70 6.02 -8.90 -4.49
C SER A 70 6.74 -9.08 -3.15
N ILE A 71 6.02 -9.48 -2.08
CA ILE A 71 6.61 -9.65 -0.75
C ILE A 71 6.77 -11.11 -0.30
N MET A 72 6.39 -12.05 -1.14
CA MET A 72 6.49 -13.48 -0.80
C MET A 72 7.93 -13.86 -0.44
N SER A 73 8.89 -13.50 -1.28
CA SER A 73 10.31 -13.80 -1.05
C SER A 73 11.06 -12.64 -0.38
N SER A 74 10.81 -11.39 -0.79
CA SER A 74 11.56 -10.23 -0.34
C SER A 74 11.27 -9.77 1.09
N ALA A 75 10.13 -10.19 1.66
CA ALA A 75 9.79 -9.92 3.05
C ALA A 75 9.54 -11.21 3.81
N TRP A 76 8.47 -11.96 3.52
CA TRP A 76 8.07 -13.12 4.32
C TRP A 76 9.12 -14.22 4.37
N GLN A 77 9.67 -14.67 3.23
CA GLN A 77 10.70 -15.71 3.21
C GLN A 77 11.98 -15.24 3.89
N GLN A 78 12.41 -13.99 3.63
CA GLN A 78 13.61 -13.43 4.27
C GLN A 78 13.43 -13.25 5.78
N ASP A 79 12.26 -12.77 6.23
CA ASP A 79 12.01 -12.58 7.65
C ASP A 79 11.86 -13.92 8.38
N LEU A 80 11.24 -14.93 7.77
CA LEU A 80 11.24 -16.30 8.30
C LEU A 80 12.66 -16.86 8.44
N PHE A 81 13.53 -16.62 7.46
CA PHE A 81 14.94 -16.98 7.57
C PHE A 81 15.68 -16.24 8.69
N LYS A 82 15.32 -14.98 8.96
CA LYS A 82 15.92 -14.19 10.04
C LYS A 82 15.42 -14.59 11.43
N PHE A 83 14.12 -14.80 11.59
CA PHE A 83 13.46 -14.91 12.90
C PHE A 83 13.03 -16.34 13.25
N ALA A 84 13.04 -17.26 12.29
CA ALA A 84 12.66 -18.66 12.49
C ALA A 84 13.45 -19.60 11.55
N VAL A 85 14.77 -19.44 11.47
CA VAL A 85 15.66 -20.20 10.57
C VAL A 85 15.54 -21.72 10.71
N HIS A 86 15.12 -22.20 11.86
CA HIS A 86 14.92 -23.62 12.16
C HIS A 86 13.61 -24.20 11.58
N ARG A 87 12.77 -23.37 10.95
CA ARG A 87 11.51 -23.80 10.35
C ARG A 87 11.64 -24.07 8.86
N ARG A 88 10.92 -25.07 8.37
CA ARG A 88 10.84 -25.39 6.93
C ARG A 88 9.85 -24.44 6.26
N VAL A 89 10.34 -23.69 5.28
CA VAL A 89 9.58 -22.65 4.57
C VAL A 89 9.55 -22.98 3.08
N ALA A 90 8.38 -22.88 2.46
CA ALA A 90 8.22 -23.05 1.03
C ALA A 90 7.41 -21.89 0.42
N VAL A 91 7.83 -21.41 -0.75
CA VAL A 91 7.16 -20.33 -1.50
C VAL A 91 6.42 -20.95 -2.68
N ALA A 92 5.09 -20.98 -2.62
CA ALA A 92 4.21 -21.53 -3.65
C ALA A 92 4.11 -20.55 -4.86
N TYR A 93 5.15 -20.58 -5.69
CA TYR A 93 5.31 -19.74 -6.88
C TYR A 93 5.58 -20.58 -8.13
N GLY A 94 5.20 -20.08 -9.31
CA GLY A 94 5.38 -20.72 -10.60
C GLY A 94 4.08 -21.25 -11.20
N SER A 95 4.16 -22.36 -11.98
CA SER A 95 2.98 -22.97 -12.60
C SER A 95 1.98 -23.51 -11.57
N ALA A 96 0.73 -23.72 -11.99
CA ALA A 96 -0.31 -24.28 -11.13
C ALA A 96 0.11 -25.61 -10.50
N ASN A 97 0.68 -26.53 -11.28
CA ASN A 97 1.12 -27.84 -10.79
C ASN A 97 2.24 -27.71 -9.76
N LYS A 98 3.24 -26.86 -10.00
CA LYS A 98 4.33 -26.60 -9.04
C LYS A 98 3.81 -26.02 -7.72
N ARG A 99 2.85 -25.10 -7.76
CA ARG A 99 2.24 -24.55 -6.55
C ARG A 99 1.49 -25.61 -5.76
N LYS A 100 0.73 -26.48 -6.43
CA LYS A 100 0.00 -27.59 -5.82
C LYS A 100 0.94 -28.59 -5.14
N GLU A 101 2.02 -28.94 -5.80
CA GLU A 101 3.08 -29.81 -5.25
C GLU A 101 3.68 -29.22 -3.97
N ILE A 102 4.05 -27.92 -4.00
CA ILE A 102 4.60 -27.21 -2.84
C ILE A 102 3.62 -27.21 -1.66
N ILE A 103 2.34 -26.94 -1.92
CA ILE A 103 1.31 -26.90 -0.86
C ILE A 103 1.07 -28.30 -0.26
N SER A 104 1.14 -29.33 -1.08
CA SER A 104 0.99 -30.73 -0.65
C SER A 104 2.23 -31.28 0.07
N GLY A 105 3.35 -30.56 0.04
CA GLY A 105 4.59 -30.93 0.74
C GLY A 105 4.49 -30.76 2.26
N ASP A 106 5.62 -30.95 2.95
CA ASP A 106 5.73 -31.01 4.41
C ASP A 106 6.24 -29.72 5.08
N ALA A 107 6.33 -28.60 4.31
CA ALA A 107 6.77 -27.32 4.83
C ALA A 107 5.84 -26.83 5.96
N GLU A 108 6.44 -26.32 7.05
CA GLU A 108 5.71 -25.77 8.19
C GLU A 108 5.08 -24.42 7.85
N TYR A 109 5.78 -23.61 7.03
CA TYR A 109 5.25 -22.37 6.45
C TYR A 109 5.16 -22.49 4.94
N VAL A 110 3.98 -22.21 4.42
CA VAL A 110 3.78 -22.07 2.97
C VAL A 110 3.34 -20.63 2.67
N ILE A 111 4.05 -19.97 1.79
CA ILE A 111 3.78 -18.58 1.38
C ILE A 111 3.15 -18.60 -0.01
N ILE A 112 2.02 -17.97 -0.20
CA ILE A 112 1.27 -17.92 -1.46
C ILE A 112 0.71 -16.52 -1.72
N ASN A 113 0.59 -16.14 -3.00
CA ASN A 113 -0.09 -14.89 -3.35
C ASN A 113 -1.62 -15.06 -3.42
N PHE A 114 -2.34 -13.94 -3.39
CA PHE A 114 -3.81 -13.92 -3.36
C PHE A 114 -4.47 -14.77 -4.45
N ASP A 115 -4.02 -14.67 -5.70
CA ASP A 115 -4.62 -15.39 -6.82
C ASP A 115 -4.26 -16.90 -6.79
N GLY A 116 -3.11 -17.24 -6.20
CA GLY A 116 -2.67 -18.62 -5.98
C GLY A 116 -3.62 -19.40 -5.08
N VAL A 117 -4.29 -18.73 -4.14
CA VAL A 117 -5.26 -19.37 -3.22
C VAL A 117 -6.43 -19.98 -3.98
N GLN A 118 -6.94 -19.31 -5.01
CA GLN A 118 -8.02 -19.83 -5.84
C GLN A 118 -7.56 -21.03 -6.68
N ILE A 119 -6.37 -20.94 -7.26
CA ILE A 119 -5.78 -22.00 -8.09
C ILE A 119 -5.55 -23.29 -7.29
N CYS A 120 -5.13 -23.15 -6.03
CA CYS A 120 -4.72 -24.25 -5.16
C CYS A 120 -5.72 -24.53 -4.04
N LYS A 121 -6.99 -24.15 -4.19
CA LYS A 121 -8.01 -24.25 -3.13
C LYS A 121 -8.14 -25.67 -2.57
N ALA A 122 -8.17 -26.67 -3.43
CA ALA A 122 -8.32 -28.07 -3.02
C ALA A 122 -7.11 -28.55 -2.20
N GLU A 123 -5.91 -28.24 -2.66
CA GLU A 123 -4.65 -28.61 -2.01
C GLU A 123 -4.48 -27.87 -0.66
N ILE A 124 -4.93 -26.61 -0.57
CA ILE A 124 -4.92 -25.86 0.70
C ILE A 124 -5.88 -26.52 1.71
N ILE A 125 -7.08 -26.91 1.29
CA ILE A 125 -8.06 -27.57 2.15
C ILE A 125 -7.52 -28.93 2.65
N ALA A 126 -6.86 -29.70 1.77
CA ALA A 126 -6.27 -30.99 2.11
C ALA A 126 -4.94 -30.85 2.87
N GLY A 127 -4.29 -29.69 2.82
CA GLY A 127 -2.92 -29.48 3.30
C GLY A 127 -2.75 -29.43 4.82
N GLY A 128 -3.83 -29.50 5.61
CA GLY A 128 -3.75 -29.57 7.08
C GLY A 128 -3.17 -28.31 7.73
N PHE A 129 -3.48 -27.13 7.19
CA PHE A 129 -3.09 -25.87 7.80
C PHE A 129 -3.94 -25.58 9.04
N ASP A 130 -3.30 -25.19 10.13
CA ASP A 130 -3.96 -24.83 11.40
C ASP A 130 -4.32 -23.33 11.44
N LEU A 131 -3.50 -22.52 10.78
CA LEU A 131 -3.62 -21.05 10.76
C LEU A 131 -3.39 -20.51 9.35
N ILE A 132 -4.21 -19.56 8.98
CA ILE A 132 -3.98 -18.69 7.81
C ILE A 132 -3.62 -17.29 8.31
N VAL A 133 -2.54 -16.76 7.79
CA VAL A 133 -2.13 -15.36 7.97
C VAL A 133 -2.35 -14.63 6.65
N VAL A 134 -3.13 -13.56 6.66
CA VAL A 134 -3.37 -12.72 5.49
C VAL A 134 -2.67 -11.38 5.70
N ASP A 135 -1.62 -11.13 4.95
CA ASP A 135 -0.96 -9.83 4.93
C ASP A 135 -1.58 -8.93 3.85
N GLU A 136 -1.66 -7.63 4.11
CA GLU A 136 -2.44 -6.66 3.32
C GLU A 136 -3.91 -7.09 3.18
N ALA A 137 -4.55 -7.31 4.32
CA ALA A 137 -5.92 -7.84 4.41
C ALA A 137 -6.98 -6.96 3.73
N SER A 138 -6.68 -5.70 3.41
CA SER A 138 -7.51 -4.80 2.60
C SER A 138 -7.93 -5.43 1.25
N ALA A 139 -7.16 -6.38 0.73
CA ALA A 139 -7.49 -7.17 -0.46
C ALA A 139 -8.79 -7.99 -0.33
N TYR A 140 -9.27 -8.21 0.90
CA TYR A 140 -10.47 -8.99 1.23
C TYR A 140 -11.65 -8.14 1.73
N LYS A 141 -11.60 -6.82 1.57
CA LYS A 141 -12.66 -5.90 2.02
C LYS A 141 -14.01 -6.11 1.35
N ASN A 142 -14.03 -6.59 0.10
CA ASN A 142 -15.25 -6.83 -0.65
C ASN A 142 -15.68 -8.30 -0.61
N ALA A 143 -16.75 -8.58 0.13
CA ALA A 143 -17.30 -9.93 0.31
C ALA A 143 -17.93 -10.56 -0.95
N GLN A 144 -18.10 -9.80 -2.03
CA GLN A 144 -18.67 -10.31 -3.29
C GLN A 144 -17.61 -10.88 -4.24
N THR A 145 -16.34 -10.60 -4.01
CA THR A 145 -15.25 -11.07 -4.89
C THR A 145 -15.02 -12.57 -4.76
N GLU A 146 -14.59 -13.21 -5.85
CA GLU A 146 -14.22 -14.63 -5.86
C GLU A 146 -13.05 -14.92 -4.88
N ARG A 147 -12.10 -13.99 -4.76
CA ARG A 147 -11.02 -14.07 -3.78
C ARG A 147 -11.56 -14.21 -2.35
N TRP A 148 -12.51 -13.38 -1.97
CA TRP A 148 -13.13 -13.43 -0.64
C TRP A 148 -13.90 -14.73 -0.42
N LYS A 149 -14.71 -15.14 -1.41
CA LYS A 149 -15.49 -16.39 -1.35
C LYS A 149 -14.58 -17.61 -1.20
N THR A 150 -13.48 -17.63 -1.95
CA THR A 150 -12.49 -18.70 -1.86
C THR A 150 -11.89 -18.79 -0.45
N LEU A 151 -11.44 -17.67 0.13
CA LEU A 151 -10.91 -17.67 1.50
C LEU A 151 -11.97 -18.11 2.52
N ARG A 152 -13.19 -17.61 2.40
CA ARG A 152 -14.31 -18.05 3.26
C ARG A 152 -14.52 -19.56 3.21
N ASP A 153 -14.46 -20.16 2.03
CA ASP A 153 -14.66 -21.60 1.88
C ASP A 153 -13.48 -22.40 2.48
N VAL A 154 -12.25 -21.94 2.28
CA VAL A 154 -11.06 -22.53 2.93
C VAL A 154 -11.16 -22.44 4.45
N MET A 155 -11.65 -21.31 4.97
CA MET A 155 -11.81 -21.12 6.43
C MET A 155 -12.85 -22.05 7.10
N ARG A 156 -13.62 -22.82 6.35
CA ARG A 156 -14.45 -23.89 6.91
C ARG A 156 -13.62 -25.09 7.41
N HIS A 157 -12.39 -25.20 6.92
CA HIS A 157 -11.46 -26.29 7.19
C HIS A 157 -10.27 -25.87 8.04
N VAL A 158 -10.06 -24.56 8.26
CA VAL A 158 -8.95 -24.00 9.03
C VAL A 158 -9.48 -23.23 10.24
N LYS A 159 -8.90 -23.48 11.42
CA LYS A 159 -9.40 -22.91 12.68
C LYS A 159 -8.94 -21.48 12.94
N GLY A 160 -7.70 -21.16 12.51
CA GLY A 160 -7.06 -19.87 12.78
C GLY A 160 -7.04 -18.94 11.59
N LEU A 161 -7.29 -17.64 11.81
CA LEU A 161 -7.16 -16.60 10.80
C LEU A 161 -6.64 -15.31 11.45
N TRP A 162 -5.46 -14.85 11.04
CA TRP A 162 -4.95 -13.53 11.40
C TRP A 162 -4.90 -12.63 10.17
N MET A 163 -5.49 -11.46 10.26
CA MET A 163 -5.58 -10.49 9.17
C MET A 163 -4.78 -9.23 9.52
N LEU A 164 -3.76 -8.93 8.71
CA LEU A 164 -2.82 -7.84 8.95
C LEU A 164 -3.07 -6.72 7.95
N THR A 165 -3.23 -5.50 8.42
CA THR A 165 -3.27 -4.28 7.60
C THR A 165 -3.05 -3.05 8.46
N GLY A 166 -2.32 -2.05 7.96
CA GLY A 166 -2.21 -0.76 8.66
C GLY A 166 -3.44 0.14 8.49
N THR A 167 -4.30 -0.16 7.50
CA THR A 167 -5.41 0.72 7.08
C THR A 167 -6.70 -0.08 6.82
N PRO A 168 -7.41 -0.55 7.86
CA PRO A 168 -8.52 -1.51 7.69
C PRO A 168 -9.76 -0.96 6.98
N ALA A 169 -9.99 0.35 6.97
CA ALA A 169 -11.14 1.01 6.36
C ALA A 169 -10.72 2.35 5.71
N ALA A 170 -9.65 2.32 4.92
CA ALA A 170 -9.00 3.51 4.38
C ALA A 170 -9.86 4.33 3.39
N GLN A 171 -10.78 3.71 2.68
CA GLN A 171 -11.58 4.37 1.63
C GLN A 171 -13.03 4.62 2.07
N SER A 172 -13.61 3.71 2.81
CA SER A 172 -15.00 3.78 3.25
C SER A 172 -15.23 2.95 4.52
N PRO A 173 -16.12 3.38 5.43
CA PRO A 173 -16.53 2.55 6.56
C PRO A 173 -17.09 1.18 6.13
N THR A 174 -17.62 1.08 4.92
CA THR A 174 -18.14 -0.18 4.36
C THR A 174 -17.07 -1.21 4.07
N ASP A 175 -15.77 -0.80 3.92
CA ASP A 175 -14.63 -1.71 3.71
C ASP A 175 -14.44 -2.69 4.89
N ALA A 176 -14.92 -2.33 6.08
CA ALA A 176 -14.88 -3.18 7.27
C ALA A 176 -15.73 -4.46 7.16
N TYR A 177 -16.78 -4.45 6.33
CA TYR A 177 -17.73 -5.57 6.24
C TYR A 177 -17.08 -6.89 5.85
N GLY A 178 -16.34 -6.91 4.75
CA GLY A 178 -15.70 -8.13 4.25
C GLY A 178 -14.70 -8.71 5.24
N LEU A 179 -13.95 -7.84 5.90
CA LEU A 179 -12.95 -8.23 6.90
C LEU A 179 -13.62 -8.79 8.16
N ALA A 180 -14.59 -8.09 8.71
CA ALA A 180 -15.32 -8.51 9.89
C ALA A 180 -16.07 -9.83 9.65
N LYS A 181 -16.64 -10.03 8.45
CA LYS A 181 -17.34 -11.25 8.08
C LYS A 181 -16.48 -12.50 8.10
N LEU A 182 -15.16 -12.37 7.90
CA LEU A 182 -14.20 -13.49 7.97
C LEU A 182 -13.74 -13.77 9.41
N ILE A 183 -13.49 -12.76 10.22
CA ILE A 183 -12.98 -12.90 11.60
C ILE A 183 -14.13 -13.13 12.59
N ASN A 184 -15.12 -12.26 12.59
CA ASN A 184 -16.25 -12.25 13.51
C ASN A 184 -17.57 -12.06 12.76
N PRO A 185 -18.06 -13.09 12.06
CA PRO A 185 -19.27 -13.00 11.23
C PRO A 185 -20.52 -12.60 11.99
N GLN A 186 -20.57 -12.78 13.32
CA GLN A 186 -21.71 -12.41 14.16
C GLN A 186 -21.72 -10.91 14.49
N ALA A 187 -20.59 -10.21 14.35
CA ALA A 187 -20.50 -8.78 14.62
C ALA A 187 -21.13 -7.91 13.51
N VAL A 188 -21.44 -8.49 12.36
CA VAL A 188 -22.00 -7.79 11.19
C VAL A 188 -23.28 -8.47 10.70
N PRO A 189 -24.22 -7.71 10.12
CA PRO A 189 -25.41 -8.28 9.52
C PRO A 189 -25.13 -9.30 8.42
N THR A 190 -26.10 -10.16 8.13
CA THR A 190 -25.97 -11.17 7.08
C THR A 190 -25.79 -10.52 5.71
N PHE A 191 -26.51 -9.46 5.42
CA PHE A 191 -26.50 -8.77 4.13
C PHE A 191 -25.70 -7.47 4.20
N PHE A 192 -24.89 -7.23 3.18
CA PHE A 192 -24.08 -6.01 3.04
C PHE A 192 -24.91 -4.72 3.08
N GLY A 193 -26.12 -4.72 2.47
CA GLY A 193 -27.01 -3.55 2.47
C GLY A 193 -27.32 -3.06 3.88
N GLN A 194 -27.65 -3.99 4.79
CA GLN A 194 -27.92 -3.66 6.19
C GLN A 194 -26.71 -3.06 6.89
N PHE A 195 -25.50 -3.60 6.65
CA PHE A 195 -24.27 -3.02 7.20
C PHE A 195 -24.01 -1.62 6.61
N LYS A 196 -24.20 -1.46 5.30
CA LYS A 196 -24.10 -0.16 4.65
C LYS A 196 -25.01 0.88 5.31
N ASP A 197 -26.26 0.53 5.59
CA ASP A 197 -27.23 1.41 6.27
C ASP A 197 -26.82 1.75 7.71
N MET A 198 -26.05 0.88 8.39
CA MET A 198 -25.53 1.16 9.74
C MET A 198 -24.41 2.21 9.74
N VAL A 199 -23.58 2.24 8.70
CA VAL A 199 -22.37 3.08 8.66
C VAL A 199 -22.46 4.23 7.66
N MET A 200 -23.45 4.22 6.77
CA MET A 200 -23.67 5.22 5.73
C MET A 200 -25.14 5.66 5.72
N TYR A 201 -25.41 6.84 5.17
CA TYR A 201 -26.77 7.26 4.83
C TYR A 201 -26.83 7.91 3.45
N PRO A 202 -27.94 7.74 2.71
CA PRO A 202 -28.08 8.32 1.38
C PRO A 202 -28.38 9.82 1.49
N VAL A 203 -27.65 10.64 0.73
CA VAL A 203 -27.94 12.06 0.54
C VAL A 203 -28.73 12.24 -0.75
N THR A 204 -28.41 11.45 -1.78
CA THR A 204 -29.18 11.32 -3.02
C THR A 204 -29.28 9.84 -3.40
N LYS A 205 -30.04 9.50 -4.45
CA LYS A 205 -30.16 8.14 -4.97
C LYS A 205 -28.80 7.47 -5.23
N PHE A 206 -27.76 8.25 -5.55
CA PHE A 206 -26.43 7.75 -5.90
C PHE A 206 -25.32 8.15 -4.90
N LYS A 207 -25.63 9.06 -3.96
CA LYS A 207 -24.63 9.60 -3.01
C LYS A 207 -24.90 9.13 -1.59
N TRP A 208 -23.90 8.44 -1.02
CA TRP A 208 -23.89 7.97 0.36
C TRP A 208 -22.75 8.63 1.12
N VAL A 209 -22.99 9.04 2.35
CA VAL A 209 -21.97 9.64 3.22
C VAL A 209 -21.88 8.85 4.53
N PRO A 210 -20.72 8.83 5.19
CA PRO A 210 -20.56 8.17 6.48
C PRO A 210 -21.47 8.79 7.54
N ARG A 211 -22.08 7.94 8.38
CA ARG A 211 -22.79 8.37 9.57
C ARG A 211 -21.81 8.95 10.61
N PRO A 212 -22.23 9.88 11.48
CA PRO A 212 -21.37 10.42 12.53
C PRO A 212 -20.75 9.35 13.44
N ASN A 213 -21.47 8.25 13.67
CA ASN A 213 -21.03 7.12 14.49
C ASN A 213 -20.37 5.99 13.70
N ALA A 214 -20.12 6.15 12.40
CA ALA A 214 -19.57 5.10 11.54
C ALA A 214 -18.25 4.53 12.07
N GLN A 215 -17.35 5.37 12.57
CA GLN A 215 -16.08 4.93 13.13
C GLN A 215 -16.24 4.04 14.39
N VAL A 216 -17.20 4.35 15.23
CA VAL A 216 -17.51 3.55 16.42
C VAL A 216 -18.02 2.17 16.02
N VAL A 217 -18.91 2.10 15.01
CA VAL A 217 -19.40 0.83 14.46
C VAL A 217 -18.25 0.03 13.86
N VAL A 218 -17.43 0.63 13.01
CA VAL A 218 -16.26 -0.01 12.39
C VAL A 218 -15.30 -0.56 13.45
N SER A 219 -14.96 0.23 14.46
CA SER A 219 -14.06 -0.20 15.54
C SER A 219 -14.63 -1.40 16.31
N ARG A 220 -15.94 -1.45 16.51
CA ARG A 220 -16.60 -2.57 17.20
C ARG A 220 -16.60 -3.85 16.37
N VAL A 221 -16.92 -3.78 15.07
CA VAL A 221 -17.02 -4.98 14.23
C VAL A 221 -15.66 -5.56 13.85
N LEU A 222 -14.60 -4.74 13.90
CA LEU A 222 -13.23 -5.16 13.64
C LEU A 222 -12.50 -5.61 14.93
N GLN A 223 -13.19 -6.41 15.76
CA GLN A 223 -12.62 -7.00 16.97
C GLN A 223 -12.60 -8.55 16.84
N PRO A 224 -11.64 -9.23 17.51
CA PRO A 224 -10.55 -8.70 18.34
C PRO A 224 -9.42 -8.13 17.51
N ALA A 225 -8.89 -6.99 17.90
CA ALA A 225 -7.81 -6.31 17.17
C ALA A 225 -6.74 -5.76 18.12
N ILE A 226 -5.48 -5.74 17.62
CA ILE A 226 -4.38 -5.00 18.22
C ILE A 226 -3.93 -3.91 17.28
N ARG A 227 -3.61 -2.72 17.80
CA ARG A 227 -3.11 -1.59 17.02
C ARG A 227 -2.03 -0.86 17.78
N PHE A 228 -0.93 -0.64 17.11
CA PHE A 228 0.14 0.26 17.54
C PHE A 228 0.42 1.27 16.45
N GLU A 229 0.49 2.53 16.81
CA GLU A 229 0.96 3.60 15.95
C GLU A 229 2.48 3.65 15.96
N LYS A 230 3.09 3.79 14.80
CA LYS A 230 4.54 3.70 14.65
C LYS A 230 5.29 4.71 15.53
N ARG A 231 4.83 5.96 15.59
CA ARG A 231 5.43 7.02 16.39
C ARG A 231 5.37 6.78 17.90
N GLN A 232 4.45 5.94 18.38
CA GLN A 232 4.34 5.57 19.78
C GLN A 232 5.32 4.44 20.17
N CYS A 233 5.82 3.72 19.18
CA CYS A 233 6.52 2.46 19.38
C CYS A 233 7.99 2.50 18.98
N ILE A 234 8.37 3.41 18.11
CA ILE A 234 9.70 3.46 17.50
C ILE A 234 10.17 4.91 17.48
N ASP A 235 11.36 5.13 18.01
CA ASP A 235 12.03 6.43 17.93
C ASP A 235 12.56 6.60 16.51
N LEU A 236 11.88 7.41 15.73
CA LEU A 236 12.24 7.73 14.35
C LEU A 236 12.47 9.23 14.21
N PRO A 237 13.42 9.66 13.38
CA PRO A 237 13.59 11.07 13.06
C PRO A 237 12.30 11.69 12.51
N ASP A 238 12.14 12.99 12.70
CA ASP A 238 10.98 13.72 12.23
C ASP A 238 10.88 13.73 10.70
N ILE A 239 9.64 13.89 10.22
CA ILE A 239 9.34 14.08 8.81
C ILE A 239 8.95 15.53 8.58
N THR A 240 9.68 16.22 7.72
CA THR A 240 9.36 17.54 7.23
C THR A 240 8.64 17.44 5.89
N TYR A 241 7.53 18.15 5.74
CA TYR A 241 6.79 18.20 4.49
C TYR A 241 6.99 19.56 3.83
N LEU A 242 7.48 19.54 2.60
CA LEU A 242 7.74 20.76 1.80
C LEU A 242 6.94 20.73 0.51
N TYR A 243 6.70 21.92 -0.03
CA TYR A 243 6.08 22.12 -1.34
C TYR A 243 7.06 22.85 -2.24
N ARG A 244 7.14 22.41 -3.50
CA ARG A 244 7.89 23.06 -4.55
C ARG A 244 6.93 23.45 -5.69
N GLU A 245 6.83 24.72 -5.95
CA GLU A 245 6.07 25.22 -7.09
C GLU A 245 6.85 25.00 -8.38
N ALA A 246 6.18 24.44 -9.37
CA ALA A 246 6.68 24.23 -10.72
C ALA A 246 5.60 24.68 -11.71
N PRO A 247 5.47 25.99 -11.97
CA PRO A 247 4.43 26.53 -12.85
C PRO A 247 4.47 25.84 -14.22
N MET A 248 3.29 25.52 -14.74
CA MET A 248 3.17 24.94 -16.08
C MET A 248 3.73 25.91 -17.13
N THR A 249 4.39 25.35 -18.15
CA THR A 249 4.83 26.11 -19.33
C THR A 249 3.63 26.65 -20.12
N SER A 250 3.86 27.63 -21.00
CA SER A 250 2.80 28.20 -21.86
C SER A 250 2.14 27.09 -22.71
N GLN A 251 2.91 26.12 -23.16
CA GLN A 251 2.39 24.96 -23.90
C GLN A 251 1.45 24.11 -23.03
N GLN A 252 1.89 23.73 -21.84
CA GLN A 252 1.05 22.95 -20.92
C GLN A 252 -0.23 23.71 -20.55
N LEU A 253 -0.13 25.01 -20.22
CA LEU A 253 -1.28 25.85 -19.88
C LEU A 253 -2.33 25.92 -20.98
N LYS A 254 -1.90 25.99 -22.25
CA LYS A 254 -2.82 26.00 -23.40
C LYS A 254 -3.67 24.72 -23.44
N TYR A 255 -3.04 23.56 -23.32
CA TYR A 255 -3.75 22.28 -23.36
C TYR A 255 -4.55 22.01 -22.08
N TYR A 256 -4.03 22.42 -20.93
CA TYR A 256 -4.71 22.33 -19.63
C TYR A 256 -6.03 23.12 -19.65
N LYS A 257 -5.99 24.37 -20.12
CA LYS A 257 -7.19 25.23 -20.27
C LYS A 257 -8.19 24.63 -21.25
N LYS A 258 -7.72 24.19 -22.41
CA LYS A 258 -8.59 23.57 -23.41
C LYS A 258 -9.30 22.34 -22.84
N LEU A 259 -8.58 21.46 -22.13
CA LEU A 259 -9.20 20.29 -21.50
C LEU A 259 -10.23 20.72 -20.44
N LYS A 260 -9.97 21.78 -19.66
CA LYS A 260 -10.95 22.31 -18.69
C LYS A 260 -12.20 22.84 -19.40
N GLU A 261 -12.07 23.56 -20.51
CA GLU A 261 -13.19 24.07 -21.31
C GLU A 261 -14.04 22.90 -21.86
N ASP A 262 -13.41 21.88 -22.43
CA ASP A 262 -14.10 20.66 -22.91
C ASP A 262 -14.85 19.96 -21.76
N MET A 263 -14.24 19.88 -20.57
CA MET A 263 -14.86 19.33 -19.36
C MET A 263 -16.08 20.13 -18.89
N LEU A 264 -16.05 21.46 -19.01
CA LEU A 264 -17.17 22.35 -18.68
C LEU A 264 -18.36 22.12 -19.62
N ILE A 265 -18.12 22.02 -20.93
CA ILE A 265 -19.16 21.76 -21.94
C ILE A 265 -19.86 20.43 -21.66
N GLU A 266 -19.11 19.38 -21.39
CA GLU A 266 -19.67 18.05 -21.06
C GLU A 266 -20.43 18.03 -19.72
N ALA A 267 -20.01 18.83 -18.73
CA ALA A 267 -20.70 18.91 -17.44
C ALA A 267 -21.97 19.75 -17.45
N ALA A 268 -22.16 20.60 -18.48
CA ALA A 268 -23.32 21.51 -18.60
C ALA A 268 -24.62 20.80 -18.99
N GLY A 269 -25.00 19.73 -18.33
CA GLY A 269 -26.26 19.03 -18.56
C GLY A 269 -26.35 17.62 -17.95
N GLU A 270 -25.26 17.11 -17.38
CA GLU A 270 -25.24 15.76 -16.81
C GLU A 270 -24.69 15.72 -15.38
N GLU A 271 -25.21 14.77 -14.58
CA GLU A 271 -24.68 14.47 -13.26
C GLU A 271 -23.33 13.73 -13.41
N VAL A 272 -22.21 14.40 -13.11
CA VAL A 272 -20.88 13.82 -13.28
C VAL A 272 -20.63 12.72 -12.28
N SER A 273 -20.43 11.50 -12.75
CA SER A 273 -20.06 10.36 -11.92
C SER A 273 -18.64 10.53 -11.34
N ALA A 274 -18.38 9.94 -10.15
CA ALA A 274 -17.06 9.96 -9.53
C ALA A 274 -15.97 9.33 -10.43
N VAL A 275 -16.33 8.34 -11.25
CA VAL A 275 -15.42 7.68 -12.20
C VAL A 275 -15.00 8.67 -13.30
N ASN A 276 -15.95 9.38 -13.90
CA ASN A 276 -15.66 10.38 -14.94
C ASN A 276 -14.83 11.53 -14.40
N ALA A 277 -15.15 12.01 -13.18
CA ALA A 277 -14.36 13.06 -12.51
C ALA A 277 -12.91 12.60 -12.28
N ALA A 278 -12.69 11.38 -11.80
CA ALA A 278 -11.35 10.83 -11.57
C ALA A 278 -10.53 10.69 -12.86
N VAL A 279 -11.15 10.22 -13.95
CA VAL A 279 -10.48 10.09 -15.26
C VAL A 279 -10.03 11.46 -15.77
N LYS A 280 -10.89 12.48 -15.68
CA LYS A 280 -10.60 13.83 -16.17
C LYS A 280 -9.54 14.54 -15.31
N LEU A 281 -9.64 14.46 -13.98
CA LEU A 281 -8.59 14.95 -13.09
C LEU A 281 -7.24 14.28 -13.37
N ASN A 282 -7.24 12.98 -13.66
CA ASN A 282 -6.02 12.27 -14.00
C ASN A 282 -5.37 12.78 -15.30
N LYS A 283 -6.18 13.13 -16.32
CA LYS A 283 -5.66 13.76 -17.56
C LYS A 283 -5.07 15.15 -17.28
N LEU A 284 -5.69 15.96 -16.41
CA LEU A 284 -5.12 17.27 -16.00
C LEU A 284 -3.77 17.09 -15.29
N LEU A 285 -3.66 16.10 -14.39
CA LEU A 285 -2.39 15.77 -13.74
C LEU A 285 -1.31 15.33 -14.73
N GLN A 286 -1.67 14.53 -15.74
CA GLN A 286 -0.76 14.10 -16.78
C GLN A 286 -0.20 15.28 -17.57
N ILE A 287 -1.04 16.23 -17.98
CA ILE A 287 -0.60 17.46 -18.68
C ILE A 287 0.35 18.26 -17.78
N ALA A 288 0.00 18.46 -16.50
CA ALA A 288 0.86 19.15 -15.56
C ALA A 288 2.22 18.46 -15.35
N CYS A 289 2.30 17.14 -15.54
CA CYS A 289 3.53 16.35 -15.42
C CYS A 289 4.37 16.30 -16.69
N GLY A 290 3.86 16.78 -17.83
CA GLY A 290 4.63 16.84 -19.08
C GLY A 290 4.25 15.83 -20.15
N SER A 291 3.23 15.00 -19.94
CA SER A 291 2.73 14.08 -20.98
C SER A 291 1.30 13.68 -20.71
N VAL A 292 0.52 13.40 -21.75
CA VAL A 292 -0.85 12.88 -21.62
C VAL A 292 -1.10 11.74 -22.61
N TYR A 293 -1.85 10.73 -22.18
CA TYR A 293 -2.34 9.69 -23.08
C TYR A 293 -3.63 10.16 -23.77
N THR A 294 -3.65 10.07 -25.10
CA THR A 294 -4.86 10.26 -25.88
C THR A 294 -5.83 9.08 -25.69
N ASP A 295 -7.05 9.21 -26.18
CA ASP A 295 -8.02 8.09 -26.16
C ASP A 295 -7.58 6.94 -27.05
N THR A 296 -6.72 7.18 -28.06
CA THR A 296 -6.06 6.18 -28.92
C THR A 296 -4.82 5.56 -28.27
N LYS A 297 -4.51 5.89 -27.00
CA LYS A 297 -3.33 5.48 -26.25
C LYS A 297 -1.99 5.99 -26.82
N GLU A 298 -2.02 6.94 -27.70
CA GLU A 298 -0.83 7.68 -28.11
C GLU A 298 -0.40 8.63 -27.00
N VAL A 299 0.88 8.96 -26.94
CA VAL A 299 1.44 9.87 -25.95
C VAL A 299 1.69 11.21 -26.62
N VAL A 300 1.18 12.28 -26.00
CA VAL A 300 1.51 13.64 -26.35
C VAL A 300 2.42 14.19 -25.27
N ASP A 301 3.64 14.58 -25.68
CA ASP A 301 4.62 15.18 -24.78
C ASP A 301 4.53 16.70 -24.77
N PHE A 302 4.72 17.27 -23.60
CA PHE A 302 4.78 18.70 -23.36
C PHE A 302 6.14 19.09 -22.80
N ASP A 303 6.55 20.32 -23.03
CA ASP A 303 7.67 20.89 -22.32
C ASP A 303 7.35 21.03 -20.82
N ALA A 304 8.00 20.21 -20.01
CA ALA A 304 7.90 20.21 -18.55
C ALA A 304 9.19 20.75 -17.89
N GLY A 305 9.93 21.62 -18.58
CA GLY A 305 11.23 22.12 -18.13
C GLY A 305 11.20 22.70 -16.72
N ASN A 306 10.18 23.49 -16.36
CA ASN A 306 10.06 24.06 -15.01
C ASN A 306 9.96 22.96 -13.93
N ARG A 307 9.22 21.89 -14.20
CA ARG A 307 9.02 20.78 -13.24
C ARG A 307 10.26 19.90 -13.11
N LEU A 308 10.93 19.63 -14.21
CA LEU A 308 12.20 18.91 -14.23
C LEU A 308 13.31 19.71 -13.52
N GLN A 309 13.32 21.03 -13.69
CA GLN A 309 14.25 21.91 -12.99
C GLN A 309 13.97 21.92 -11.47
N ALA A 310 12.69 22.05 -11.05
CA ALA A 310 12.33 21.96 -9.64
C ALA A 310 12.72 20.62 -9.00
N LEU A 311 12.57 19.51 -9.74
CA LEU A 311 13.06 18.18 -9.29
C LEU A 311 14.57 18.17 -9.12
N LYS A 312 15.30 18.71 -10.10
CA LYS A 312 16.77 18.78 -10.04
C LYS A 312 17.25 19.59 -8.84
N GLU A 313 16.64 20.72 -8.56
CA GLU A 313 16.96 21.57 -7.40
C GLU A 313 16.79 20.81 -6.09
N VAL A 314 15.68 20.06 -5.92
CA VAL A 314 15.47 19.23 -4.73
C VAL A 314 16.55 18.13 -4.61
N ILE A 315 16.95 17.51 -5.72
CA ILE A 315 18.00 16.49 -5.72
C ILE A 315 19.37 17.11 -5.35
N ASP A 316 19.65 18.31 -5.85
CA ASP A 316 20.90 19.01 -5.53
C ASP A 316 20.96 19.47 -4.07
N GLU A 317 19.82 19.88 -3.49
CA GLU A 317 19.69 20.24 -2.07
C GLU A 317 19.75 19.04 -1.12
N ALA A 318 19.41 17.84 -1.58
CA ALA A 318 19.37 16.64 -0.77
C ALA A 318 20.81 16.20 -0.35
N SER A 319 20.99 15.94 0.94
CA SER A 319 22.28 15.49 1.47
C SER A 319 22.58 14.02 1.15
N HIS A 320 21.55 13.20 1.05
CA HIS A 320 21.62 11.77 0.80
C HIS A 320 20.81 11.37 -0.45
N LYS A 321 20.54 10.09 -0.60
CA LYS A 321 19.80 9.57 -1.74
C LYS A 321 18.35 10.05 -1.75
N VAL A 322 17.77 10.08 -2.96
CA VAL A 322 16.43 10.61 -3.20
C VAL A 322 15.53 9.55 -3.83
N LEU A 323 14.33 9.39 -3.30
CA LEU A 323 13.26 8.63 -3.94
C LEU A 323 12.35 9.59 -4.69
N VAL A 324 12.05 9.29 -5.94
CA VAL A 324 11.11 10.08 -6.77
C VAL A 324 9.92 9.22 -7.12
N PHE A 325 8.76 9.52 -6.55
CA PHE A 325 7.51 8.84 -6.87
C PHE A 325 6.80 9.49 -8.03
N VAL A 326 6.56 8.69 -9.09
CA VAL A 326 5.97 9.13 -10.36
C VAL A 326 4.85 8.18 -10.76
N PRO A 327 3.57 8.59 -10.73
CA PRO A 327 2.46 7.69 -11.05
C PRO A 327 2.35 7.35 -12.55
N PHE A 328 2.96 8.15 -13.43
CA PHE A 328 2.81 8.02 -14.89
C PHE A 328 4.06 7.43 -15.55
N THR A 329 3.91 6.29 -16.22
CA THR A 329 5.04 5.53 -16.80
C THR A 329 5.83 6.33 -17.82
N HIS A 330 5.16 7.13 -18.66
CA HIS A 330 5.85 7.92 -19.67
C HIS A 330 6.70 9.06 -19.04
N THR A 331 6.17 9.71 -18.02
CA THR A 331 6.88 10.74 -17.26
C THR A 331 8.14 10.19 -16.56
N ILE A 332 8.13 8.92 -16.15
CA ILE A 332 9.31 8.24 -15.59
C ILE A 332 10.49 8.30 -16.58
N LYS A 333 10.21 8.04 -17.86
CA LYS A 333 11.24 8.08 -18.91
C LYS A 333 11.77 9.51 -19.09
N GLN A 334 10.89 10.50 -19.17
CA GLN A 334 11.30 11.91 -19.32
C GLN A 334 12.22 12.35 -18.16
N ILE A 335 11.87 11.96 -16.92
CA ILE A 335 12.69 12.25 -15.74
C ILE A 335 14.06 11.55 -15.86
N SER A 336 14.08 10.27 -16.17
CA SER A 336 15.34 9.50 -16.30
C SER A 336 16.26 10.08 -17.36
N ASP A 337 15.71 10.44 -18.53
CA ASP A 337 16.46 11.06 -19.62
C ASP A 337 17.02 12.44 -19.21
N HIS A 338 16.23 13.23 -18.45
CA HIS A 338 16.67 14.52 -17.93
C HIS A 338 17.79 14.37 -16.89
N LEU A 339 17.65 13.48 -15.92
CA LEU A 339 18.68 13.22 -14.91
C LEU A 339 19.99 12.73 -15.54
N THR A 340 19.91 11.85 -16.55
CA THR A 340 21.07 11.40 -17.31
C THR A 340 21.78 12.56 -17.99
N LYS A 341 21.06 13.49 -18.63
CA LYS A 341 21.64 14.71 -19.22
C LYS A 341 22.29 15.61 -18.19
N CYS A 342 21.79 15.60 -16.96
CA CYS A 342 22.37 16.36 -15.84
C CYS A 342 23.52 15.63 -15.14
N GLY A 343 23.92 14.42 -15.58
CA GLY A 343 24.98 13.64 -14.95
C GLY A 343 24.59 13.03 -13.59
N ILE A 344 23.27 12.90 -13.32
CA ILE A 344 22.75 12.35 -12.07
C ILE A 344 22.41 10.87 -12.30
N SER A 345 23.03 9.97 -11.54
CA SER A 345 22.78 8.54 -11.62
C SER A 345 21.39 8.18 -11.09
N SER A 346 20.60 7.47 -11.90
CA SER A 346 19.27 7.04 -11.52
C SER A 346 18.92 5.64 -12.00
N GLU A 347 18.11 4.92 -11.25
CA GLU A 347 17.47 3.66 -11.67
C GLU A 347 15.96 3.73 -11.53
N ILE A 348 15.24 2.82 -12.20
CA ILE A 348 13.78 2.84 -12.31
C ILE A 348 13.20 1.54 -11.73
N ILE A 349 12.16 1.67 -10.90
CA ILE A 349 11.28 0.56 -10.48
C ILE A 349 9.85 0.87 -10.88
N ASN A 350 9.33 0.13 -11.87
CA ASN A 350 7.94 0.22 -12.31
C ASN A 350 7.33 -1.18 -12.52
N GLY A 351 6.11 -1.24 -13.05
CA GLY A 351 5.40 -2.50 -13.27
C GLY A 351 6.10 -3.48 -14.22
N SER A 352 6.92 -2.99 -15.16
CA SER A 352 7.63 -3.82 -16.14
C SER A 352 8.91 -4.46 -15.62
N VAL A 353 9.46 -3.98 -14.49
CA VAL A 353 10.69 -4.50 -13.91
C VAL A 353 10.41 -5.82 -13.18
N PRO A 354 11.06 -6.94 -13.55
CA PRO A 354 10.89 -8.23 -12.88
C PRO A 354 11.26 -8.16 -11.40
N VAL A 355 10.62 -9.00 -10.57
CA VAL A 355 10.81 -9.00 -9.11
C VAL A 355 12.29 -9.19 -8.71
N ASN A 356 13.00 -10.11 -9.36
CA ASN A 356 14.42 -10.35 -9.07
C ASN A 356 15.27 -9.10 -9.38
N ALA A 357 15.04 -8.47 -10.52
CA ALA A 357 15.75 -7.25 -10.89
C ALA A 357 15.48 -6.10 -9.90
N ARG A 358 14.25 -5.99 -9.36
CA ARG A 358 13.94 -5.01 -8.31
C ARG A 358 14.79 -5.22 -7.06
N THR A 359 15.00 -6.47 -6.66
CA THR A 359 15.83 -6.81 -5.49
C THR A 359 17.26 -6.34 -5.69
N ASP A 360 17.84 -6.54 -6.87
CA ASP A 360 19.19 -6.12 -7.20
C ASP A 360 19.30 -4.57 -7.25
N ILE A 361 18.32 -3.89 -7.82
CA ILE A 361 18.24 -2.42 -7.84
C ILE A 361 18.21 -1.88 -6.40
N VAL A 362 17.33 -2.42 -5.56
CA VAL A 362 17.23 -2.01 -4.15
C VAL A 362 18.52 -2.24 -3.40
N LYS A 363 19.18 -3.37 -3.62
CA LYS A 363 20.49 -3.67 -3.00
C LYS A 363 21.54 -2.64 -3.41
N ARG A 364 21.68 -2.34 -4.70
CA ARG A 364 22.61 -1.30 -5.16
C ARG A 364 22.29 0.06 -4.55
N PHE A 365 21.01 0.45 -4.56
CA PHE A 365 20.56 1.71 -3.96
C PHE A 365 20.88 1.80 -2.47
N GLN A 366 20.77 0.70 -1.72
CA GLN A 366 21.03 0.69 -0.27
C GLN A 366 22.53 0.65 0.08
N GLU A 367 23.33 -0.06 -0.71
CA GLU A 367 24.71 -0.43 -0.33
C GLU A 367 25.79 0.31 -1.11
N GLN A 368 25.49 0.85 -2.28
CA GLN A 368 26.46 1.51 -3.16
C GLN A 368 26.25 3.02 -3.19
N GLN A 369 27.24 3.77 -3.63
CA GLN A 369 27.12 5.22 -3.82
C GLN A 369 26.11 5.56 -4.91
N ASP A 370 26.14 4.85 -6.02
CA ASP A 370 25.18 4.94 -7.12
C ASP A 370 24.19 3.77 -7.11
N PRO A 371 22.93 3.96 -7.53
CA PRO A 371 22.34 5.21 -8.04
C PRO A 371 22.06 6.21 -6.90
N ARG A 372 22.17 7.51 -7.19
CA ARG A 372 21.78 8.60 -6.28
C ARG A 372 20.27 8.74 -6.17
N VAL A 373 19.55 8.51 -7.27
CA VAL A 373 18.11 8.68 -7.39
C VAL A 373 17.46 7.36 -7.75
N LEU A 374 16.36 7.03 -7.08
CA LEU A 374 15.51 5.91 -7.45
C LEU A 374 14.13 6.44 -7.87
N ILE A 375 13.79 6.27 -9.15
CA ILE A 375 12.51 6.68 -9.72
C ILE A 375 11.55 5.50 -9.61
N ILE A 376 10.44 5.68 -8.89
CA ILE A 376 9.56 4.57 -8.54
C ILE A 376 8.12 4.90 -8.95
N GLN A 377 7.49 3.98 -9.65
CA GLN A 377 6.05 4.01 -9.79
C GLN A 377 5.42 3.61 -8.43
N PRO A 378 4.56 4.45 -7.81
CA PRO A 378 4.10 4.24 -6.44
C PRO A 378 3.48 2.86 -6.19
N GLN A 379 2.74 2.31 -7.15
CA GLN A 379 2.16 0.97 -7.05
C GLN A 379 3.22 -0.14 -6.99
N ALA A 380 4.38 0.06 -7.64
CA ALA A 380 5.49 -0.89 -7.60
C ALA A 380 6.27 -0.83 -6.26
N ALA A 381 6.16 0.29 -5.52
CA ALA A 381 6.74 0.46 -4.19
C ALA A 381 5.83 -0.03 -3.07
N SER A 382 4.55 -0.28 -3.33
CA SER A 382 3.54 -0.56 -2.29
C SER A 382 3.86 -1.79 -1.43
N HIS A 383 4.81 -2.64 -1.83
CA HIS A 383 5.06 -3.90 -1.14
C HIS A 383 6.54 -4.12 -0.77
N GLY A 384 6.81 -4.17 0.53
CA GLY A 384 7.97 -4.83 1.13
C GLY A 384 9.36 -4.19 0.98
N LEU A 385 9.54 -3.13 0.20
CA LEU A 385 10.86 -2.52 0.00
C LEU A 385 11.28 -1.69 1.23
N THR A 386 12.54 -1.80 1.65
CA THR A 386 13.17 -0.93 2.65
C THR A 386 14.17 -0.05 1.92
N LEU A 387 14.04 1.28 2.02
CA LEU A 387 14.78 2.26 1.23
C LEU A 387 15.37 3.37 2.12
N THR A 388 15.88 2.98 3.30
CA THR A 388 16.40 3.88 4.33
C THR A 388 17.73 4.55 3.99
N ALA A 389 18.37 4.20 2.88
CA ALA A 389 19.51 4.96 2.34
C ALA A 389 19.09 6.34 1.83
N ALA A 390 17.80 6.52 1.51
CA ALA A 390 17.24 7.82 1.20
C ALA A 390 16.62 8.44 2.45
N ASP A 391 16.73 9.74 2.58
CA ASP A 391 16.05 10.58 3.56
C ASP A 391 15.10 11.59 2.90
N THR A 392 15.17 11.72 1.59
CA THR A 392 14.36 12.64 0.81
C THR A 392 13.45 11.88 -0.15
N VAL A 393 12.16 12.17 -0.07
CA VAL A 393 11.11 11.68 -0.99
C VAL A 393 10.58 12.84 -1.79
N VAL A 394 10.52 12.69 -3.10
CA VAL A 394 9.87 13.65 -4.00
C VAL A 394 8.64 13.01 -4.61
N TRP A 395 7.49 13.58 -4.37
CA TRP A 395 6.28 13.29 -5.12
C TRP A 395 6.22 14.19 -6.34
N TYR A 396 6.52 13.61 -7.51
CA TYR A 396 6.49 14.34 -8.78
C TYR A 396 5.05 14.68 -9.19
N ALA A 397 4.08 13.85 -8.80
CA ALA A 397 2.66 14.11 -8.92
C ALA A 397 1.88 13.38 -7.81
N PRO A 398 0.67 13.87 -7.43
CA PRO A 398 -0.18 13.19 -6.47
C PRO A 398 -0.74 11.87 -7.03
N VAL A 399 -1.06 10.93 -6.13
CA VAL A 399 -1.71 9.65 -6.45
C VAL A 399 -3.16 9.63 -5.98
N PRO A 400 -4.05 8.87 -6.64
CA PRO A 400 -5.46 8.80 -6.27
C PRO A 400 -5.74 7.82 -5.12
N SER A 401 -4.79 7.58 -4.22
CA SER A 401 -4.94 6.62 -3.11
C SER A 401 -4.10 7.02 -1.91
N VAL A 402 -4.78 7.28 -0.80
CA VAL A 402 -4.14 7.51 0.52
C VAL A 402 -3.28 6.31 0.92
N GLU A 403 -3.79 5.10 0.72
CA GLU A 403 -3.07 3.88 1.05
C GLU A 403 -1.73 3.81 0.31
N THR A 404 -1.74 4.03 -1.01
CA THR A 404 -0.52 4.06 -1.84
C THR A 404 0.44 5.16 -1.38
N TYR A 405 -0.07 6.34 -1.05
CA TYR A 405 0.73 7.47 -0.57
C TYR A 405 1.41 7.16 0.77
N LEU A 406 0.66 6.63 1.73
CA LEU A 406 1.19 6.25 3.05
C LEU A 406 2.19 5.08 2.94
N GLN A 407 1.87 4.08 2.13
CA GLN A 407 2.76 2.93 1.90
C GLN A 407 4.07 3.34 1.25
N ALA A 408 4.04 4.25 0.29
CA ALA A 408 5.23 4.75 -0.38
C ALA A 408 6.12 5.57 0.59
N ASN A 409 5.57 6.50 1.36
CA ASN A 409 6.32 7.27 2.36
C ASN A 409 6.93 6.36 3.45
N ALA A 410 6.22 5.30 3.85
CA ALA A 410 6.71 4.34 4.82
C ALA A 410 7.93 3.52 4.32
N ARG A 411 8.44 3.72 3.10
CA ARG A 411 9.65 3.06 2.61
C ARG A 411 10.93 3.64 3.21
N ILE A 412 10.96 4.93 3.49
CA ILE A 412 12.08 5.60 4.19
C ILE A 412 11.83 5.70 5.70
N ASP A 413 10.59 5.85 6.11
CA ASP A 413 10.15 6.01 7.50
C ASP A 413 10.06 4.63 8.17
N ARG A 414 11.21 4.02 8.48
CA ARG A 414 11.35 2.67 9.03
C ARG A 414 12.50 2.57 10.03
N PRO A 415 12.50 1.55 10.91
CA PRO A 415 13.67 1.22 11.73
C PRO A 415 14.93 1.13 10.89
N GLY A 416 15.97 1.82 11.32
CA GLY A 416 17.23 1.96 10.57
C GLY A 416 17.39 3.30 9.86
N GLN A 417 16.35 4.13 9.76
CA GLN A 417 16.48 5.53 9.35
C GLN A 417 17.16 6.33 10.45
N LYS A 418 18.26 7.02 10.10
CA LYS A 418 19.09 7.81 11.03
C LYS A 418 18.97 9.31 10.78
N ASN A 419 18.46 9.70 9.62
CA ASN A 419 18.42 11.08 9.17
C ASN A 419 17.01 11.63 9.28
N THR A 420 16.89 12.94 9.52
CA THR A 420 15.62 13.66 9.39
C THR A 420 15.10 13.48 7.97
N MET A 421 13.83 13.11 7.86
CA MET A 421 13.22 12.81 6.58
C MET A 421 12.52 14.03 5.99
N THR A 422 12.65 14.19 4.68
CA THR A 422 11.98 15.27 3.94
C THR A 422 11.08 14.67 2.86
N VAL A 423 9.82 15.08 2.86
CA VAL A 423 8.84 14.73 1.81
C VAL A 423 8.48 16.00 1.04
N VAL A 424 8.90 16.06 -0.22
CA VAL A 424 8.68 17.21 -1.10
C VAL A 424 7.57 16.90 -2.10
N HIS A 425 6.57 17.79 -2.18
CA HIS A 425 5.50 17.72 -3.15
C HIS A 425 5.74 18.76 -4.24
N ILE A 426 5.98 18.31 -5.48
CA ILE A 426 6.05 19.22 -6.64
C ILE A 426 4.63 19.45 -7.15
N MET A 427 4.28 20.72 -7.36
CA MET A 427 2.95 21.12 -7.82
C MET A 427 3.03 22.28 -8.80
N GLY A 428 2.25 22.19 -9.89
CA GLY A 428 2.13 23.23 -10.92
C GLY A 428 0.69 23.72 -11.10
N SER A 429 -0.25 23.17 -10.32
CA SER A 429 -1.68 23.51 -10.41
C SER A 429 -2.37 23.51 -9.05
N ALA A 430 -3.48 24.24 -8.94
CA ALA A 430 -4.33 24.24 -7.74
C ALA A 430 -4.91 22.84 -7.45
N VAL A 431 -5.20 22.05 -8.48
CA VAL A 431 -5.67 20.66 -8.34
C VAL A 431 -4.66 19.81 -7.59
N GLU A 432 -3.38 19.90 -7.93
CA GLU A 432 -2.33 19.16 -7.27
C GLU A 432 -2.19 19.56 -5.80
N ALA A 433 -2.22 20.86 -5.50
CA ALA A 433 -2.15 21.36 -4.12
C ALA A 433 -3.30 20.82 -3.25
N LYS A 434 -4.52 20.85 -3.79
CA LYS A 434 -5.71 20.32 -3.10
C LYS A 434 -5.61 18.80 -2.91
N LEU A 435 -5.14 18.05 -3.92
CA LEU A 435 -4.94 16.60 -3.81
C LEU A 435 -3.89 16.23 -2.76
N TYR A 436 -2.75 16.92 -2.72
CA TYR A 436 -1.75 16.69 -1.67
C TYR A 436 -2.29 16.98 -0.27
N THR A 437 -3.13 18.02 -0.13
CA THR A 437 -3.81 18.32 1.15
C THR A 437 -4.72 17.17 1.58
N LEU A 438 -5.51 16.62 0.66
CA LEU A 438 -6.38 15.47 0.94
C LEU A 438 -5.57 14.22 1.32
N LEU A 439 -4.48 13.94 0.60
CA LEU A 439 -3.58 12.82 0.89
C LEU A 439 -2.94 12.93 2.27
N ARG A 440 -2.45 14.11 2.64
CA ARG A 440 -1.85 14.37 3.96
C ARG A 440 -2.83 14.23 5.12
N ASN A 441 -4.06 14.65 4.90
CA ASN A 441 -5.11 14.60 5.91
C ASN A 441 -5.83 13.24 5.97
N ASN A 442 -5.43 12.27 5.15
CA ASN A 442 -6.05 10.95 5.04
C ASN A 442 -7.57 10.99 4.71
N VAL A 443 -8.02 12.00 3.97
CA VAL A 443 -9.44 12.30 3.70
C VAL A 443 -9.81 12.11 2.22
N TYR A 444 -9.03 11.34 1.47
CA TYR A 444 -9.26 11.14 0.05
C TYR A 444 -10.44 10.18 -0.19
N SER A 445 -11.62 10.70 -0.49
CA SER A 445 -12.81 9.93 -0.84
C SER A 445 -13.30 10.25 -2.26
N HIS A 446 -14.14 9.39 -2.82
CA HIS A 446 -14.79 9.65 -4.10
C HIS A 446 -15.58 10.97 -4.11
N GLU A 447 -16.14 11.36 -2.97
CA GLU A 447 -16.88 12.62 -2.82
C GLU A 447 -15.95 13.83 -2.89
N GLU A 448 -14.80 13.76 -2.25
CA GLU A 448 -13.80 14.84 -2.30
C GLU A 448 -13.25 15.01 -3.72
N LEU A 449 -13.10 13.92 -4.48
CA LEU A 449 -12.76 14.00 -5.91
C LEU A 449 -13.81 14.72 -6.74
N VAL A 450 -15.09 14.43 -6.54
CA VAL A 450 -16.19 15.10 -7.26
C VAL A 450 -16.29 16.56 -6.86
N LYS A 451 -16.11 16.87 -5.58
CA LYS A 451 -16.05 18.28 -5.12
C LYS A 451 -14.90 19.03 -5.76
N LEU A 452 -13.70 18.43 -5.75
CA LEU A 452 -12.53 19.01 -6.36
C LEU A 452 -12.72 19.25 -7.85
N TYR A 453 -13.32 18.28 -8.56
CA TYR A 453 -13.67 18.41 -9.97
C TYR A 453 -14.62 19.59 -10.22
N LYS A 454 -15.70 19.71 -9.43
CA LYS A 454 -16.65 20.81 -9.54
C LYS A 454 -16.04 22.17 -9.20
N GLN A 455 -15.18 22.23 -8.19
CA GLN A 455 -14.45 23.46 -7.84
C GLN A 455 -13.50 23.89 -8.95
N GLU A 456 -12.75 22.93 -9.52
CA GLU A 456 -11.82 23.23 -10.61
C GLU A 456 -12.54 23.75 -11.86
N LEU A 457 -13.75 23.28 -12.13
CA LEU A 457 -14.59 23.83 -13.20
C LEU A 457 -15.11 25.24 -12.89
N SER A 458 -15.48 25.53 -11.63
CA SER A 458 -16.02 26.85 -11.24
C SER A 458 -14.96 27.95 -11.17
N GLU A 459 -13.70 27.63 -10.94
CA GLU A 459 -12.58 28.59 -10.92
C GLU A 459 -12.14 29.03 -12.34
N THR A 460 -12.88 28.68 -13.39
CA THR A 460 -12.59 29.03 -14.79
C THR A 460 -13.45 30.18 -15.28
N THR A 461 -14.38 30.67 -14.46
CA THR A 461 -15.17 31.89 -14.66
C THR A 461 -14.58 33.03 -13.88
#